data_dd45c3b0a8144bc8e7183330e1446d01
#
_entry.id   dd45c3b0a8144bc8e7183330e1446d01
#
_cell.length_a   1.000
_cell.length_b   1.000
_cell.length_c   1.000
_cell.angle_alpha   90.00
_cell.angle_beta   90.00
_cell.angle_gamma   90.00
#
_symmetry.space_group_name_H-M   'P 1'
#
loop_
_entity.id
_entity.type
_entity.pdbx_description
1 polymer ?
#
loop_
_entity_poly.entity_id
_entity_poly.type
_entity_poly.pdbx_seq_one_letter_code
_entity_poly.pdbx_strand_id
1 'polypeptide(L)'
;MTGRMTGDDAIRRKIEALATTLTLPTVKRALGTLEGEHPSHRRFGSDDIMDIRPYEPGDEARRIDWRTSARNGRPMVVHRQRQVTSRVWMLMDTGREMTGSCESGEMAWQVAANGLRMFAALSLRRSDDISLVCADSASITRVPFHGGFAQFEHTLDRALERPWNHARNMDALLDYARRISDRNALIVLATDEHALGEPQLATMRTIARTHPMVVIDVATINPFVARRRAVADADTGRRLPALLINAVSASEVDTHRSYLAAQLEAELQAGGSTLMRASSSEAMFRTFVHTVSISLARTGFSTRPATVVHARDTAGKAGDRA
;
A
#
# COMPACT_ATOMS: atom_id res chain seq x y z
N MET A 1 23.57 9.82 -29.69
CA MET A 1 23.41 8.56 -28.94
C MET A 1 22.05 8.60 -28.26
N THR A 2 21.02 8.12 -28.92
CA THR A 2 19.65 7.98 -28.37
C THR A 2 19.65 6.73 -27.50
N GLY A 3 19.79 6.91 -26.19
CA GLY A 3 19.69 5.84 -25.21
C GLY A 3 18.29 5.20 -25.30
N ARG A 4 18.28 3.92 -25.58
CA ARG A 4 17.08 3.08 -25.51
C ARG A 4 16.63 3.12 -24.06
N MET A 5 15.56 3.87 -23.80
CA MET A 5 14.98 3.96 -22.46
C MET A 5 14.64 2.57 -21.99
N THR A 6 15.19 2.17 -20.86
CA THR A 6 14.85 0.88 -20.23
C THR A 6 13.40 0.91 -19.79
N GLY A 7 12.71 -0.23 -19.80
CA GLY A 7 11.32 -0.32 -19.36
C GLY A 7 11.13 0.22 -17.92
N ASP A 8 12.17 0.12 -17.10
CA ASP A 8 12.20 0.62 -15.72
C ASP A 8 12.11 2.14 -15.65
N ASP A 9 12.81 2.89 -16.54
CA ASP A 9 12.73 4.36 -16.58
C ASP A 9 11.34 4.86 -16.98
N ALA A 10 10.62 4.10 -17.81
CA ALA A 10 9.26 4.43 -18.22
C ALA A 10 8.28 4.25 -17.07
N ILE A 11 8.40 3.16 -16.30
CA ILE A 11 7.52 2.90 -15.16
C ILE A 11 7.79 3.87 -14.01
N ARG A 12 9.06 4.19 -13.73
CA ARG A 12 9.42 5.19 -12.71
C ARG A 12 8.78 6.55 -12.99
N ARG A 13 8.78 7.01 -14.24
CA ARG A 13 8.08 8.25 -14.63
C ARG A 13 6.57 8.17 -14.47
N LYS A 14 5.95 7.01 -14.73
CA LYS A 14 4.52 6.82 -14.46
C LYS A 14 4.21 6.91 -12.98
N ILE A 15 5.06 6.34 -12.11
CA ILE A 15 4.91 6.40 -10.66
C ILE A 15 5.05 7.85 -10.16
N GLU A 16 6.04 8.58 -10.64
CA GLU A 16 6.23 9.98 -10.29
C GLU A 16 5.07 10.86 -10.78
N ALA A 17 4.60 10.64 -12.01
CA ALA A 17 3.41 11.30 -12.54
C ALA A 17 2.17 11.02 -11.71
N LEU A 18 1.95 9.76 -11.27
CA LEU A 18 0.85 9.40 -10.40
C LEU A 18 0.91 10.17 -9.08
N ALA A 19 2.10 10.25 -8.46
CA ALA A 19 2.31 10.99 -7.23
C ALA A 19 1.98 12.48 -7.37
N THR A 20 2.25 13.08 -8.53
CA THR A 20 2.00 14.50 -8.77
C THR A 20 0.58 14.82 -9.21
N THR A 21 -0.10 13.90 -9.93
CA THR A 21 -1.44 14.13 -10.49
C THR A 21 -2.57 13.92 -9.49
N LEU A 22 -2.45 12.98 -8.55
CA LEU A 22 -3.47 12.73 -7.53
C LEU A 22 -3.54 13.89 -6.54
N THR A 23 -4.74 14.38 -6.24
CA THR A 23 -4.93 15.42 -5.22
C THR A 23 -4.67 14.85 -3.82
N LEU A 24 -4.18 15.69 -2.90
CA LEU A 24 -3.92 15.25 -1.53
C LEU A 24 -5.15 14.63 -0.82
N PRO A 25 -6.38 15.17 -0.95
CA PRO A 25 -7.57 14.51 -0.43
C PRO A 25 -7.81 13.12 -1.02
N THR A 26 -7.52 12.94 -2.32
CA THR A 26 -7.62 11.64 -3.00
C THR A 26 -6.63 10.63 -2.43
N VAL A 27 -5.37 11.04 -2.27
CA VAL A 27 -4.32 10.20 -1.67
C VAL A 27 -4.67 9.82 -0.23
N LYS A 28 -5.08 10.78 0.58
CA LYS A 28 -5.52 10.54 1.97
C LYS A 28 -6.65 9.51 2.04
N ARG A 29 -7.63 9.62 1.15
CA ARG A 29 -8.78 8.70 1.09
C ARG A 29 -8.37 7.30 0.66
N ALA A 30 -7.55 7.17 -0.39
CA ALA A 30 -7.10 5.89 -0.91
C ALA A 30 -6.28 5.10 0.12
N LEU A 31 -5.30 5.73 0.73
CA LEU A 31 -4.48 5.09 1.77
C LEU A 31 -5.27 4.84 3.05
N GLY A 32 -6.14 5.76 3.47
CA GLY A 32 -6.99 5.59 4.65
C GLY A 32 -7.89 4.35 4.55
N THR A 33 -8.41 4.03 3.35
CA THR A 33 -9.19 2.80 3.14
C THR A 33 -8.33 1.55 3.24
N LEU A 34 -7.08 1.59 2.76
CA LEU A 34 -6.13 0.49 2.87
C LEU A 34 -5.64 0.29 4.31
N GLU A 35 -5.59 1.36 5.10
CA GLU A 35 -5.22 1.34 6.51
C GLU A 35 -6.36 0.89 7.43
N GLY A 36 -7.59 0.80 6.90
CA GLY A 36 -8.78 0.50 7.67
C GLY A 36 -9.32 1.69 8.48
N GLU A 37 -10.61 1.65 8.84
CA GLU A 37 -11.28 2.69 9.63
C GLU A 37 -10.95 2.58 11.13
N HIS A 38 -9.67 2.56 11.50
CA HIS A 38 -9.32 2.61 12.91
C HIS A 38 -9.04 4.07 13.32
N PRO A 39 -9.84 4.65 14.25
CA PRO A 39 -9.56 5.98 14.75
C PRO A 39 -8.22 5.98 15.47
N SER A 40 -7.21 6.63 14.89
CA SER A 40 -5.91 6.74 15.51
C SER A 40 -6.01 7.70 16.71
N HIS A 41 -5.78 7.19 17.92
CA HIS A 41 -5.71 7.99 19.15
C HIS A 41 -4.33 8.62 19.38
N ARG A 42 -3.45 8.68 18.39
CA ARG A 42 -2.09 9.23 18.59
C ARG A 42 -2.02 10.74 18.44
N ARG A 43 -1.38 11.37 19.43
CA ARG A 43 -1.22 12.81 19.65
C ARG A 43 0.12 13.35 19.11
N PHE A 44 0.58 12.98 17.92
CA PHE A 44 1.78 13.56 17.34
C PHE A 44 1.51 13.96 15.88
N GLY A 45 1.47 15.25 15.63
CA GLY A 45 1.32 15.84 14.31
C GLY A 45 1.26 17.36 14.39
N SER A 46 1.69 18.03 13.34
CA SER A 46 1.58 19.48 13.19
C SER A 46 0.10 19.88 13.17
N ASP A 47 -0.26 20.87 13.99
CA ASP A 47 -1.59 21.45 14.07
C ASP A 47 -1.81 22.39 12.87
N ASP A 48 -2.28 21.89 11.73
CA ASP A 48 -2.68 22.75 10.62
C ASP A 48 -4.08 23.35 10.85
N ILE A 49 -4.18 24.65 10.64
CA ILE A 49 -5.45 25.39 10.70
C ILE A 49 -6.25 25.04 9.44
N MET A 50 -7.33 24.27 9.60
CA MET A 50 -8.17 23.83 8.48
C MET A 50 -9.35 24.75 8.22
N ASP A 51 -9.96 25.28 9.28
CA ASP A 51 -11.14 26.12 9.16
C ASP A 51 -11.25 27.06 10.35
N ILE A 52 -11.80 28.24 10.10
CA ILE A 52 -12.11 29.23 11.12
C ILE A 52 -13.60 29.53 10.98
N ARG A 53 -14.39 29.06 11.94
CA ARG A 53 -15.83 29.28 11.97
C ARG A 53 -16.28 30.07 13.18
N PRO A 54 -17.46 30.70 13.16
CA PRO A 54 -18.03 31.31 14.34
C PRO A 54 -18.15 30.32 15.50
N TYR A 55 -17.94 30.79 16.72
CA TYR A 55 -18.17 30.05 17.94
C TYR A 55 -19.66 29.66 18.05
N GLU A 56 -19.92 28.40 18.38
CA GLU A 56 -21.26 27.90 18.70
C GLU A 56 -21.30 27.39 20.13
N PRO A 57 -22.48 27.47 20.82
CA PRO A 57 -22.64 26.91 22.16
C PRO A 57 -22.28 25.42 22.19
N GLY A 58 -21.29 25.04 22.98
CA GLY A 58 -20.72 23.69 23.04
C GLY A 58 -19.27 23.60 22.56
N ASP A 59 -18.77 24.62 21.91
CA ASP A 59 -17.36 24.69 21.55
C ASP A 59 -16.48 24.97 22.78
N GLU A 60 -15.28 24.41 22.78
CA GLU A 60 -14.30 24.68 23.83
C GLU A 60 -13.77 26.12 23.74
N ALA A 61 -14.01 26.95 24.73
CA ALA A 61 -13.59 28.35 24.78
C ALA A 61 -12.07 28.54 24.60
N ARG A 62 -11.25 27.54 24.97
CA ARG A 62 -9.78 27.55 24.74
C ARG A 62 -9.36 27.48 23.27
N ARG A 63 -10.28 27.12 22.36
CA ARG A 63 -10.05 27.08 20.91
C ARG A 63 -10.40 28.38 20.20
N ILE A 64 -10.85 29.39 20.94
CA ILE A 64 -11.16 30.70 20.38
C ILE A 64 -9.85 31.38 19.96
N ASP A 65 -9.75 31.73 18.67
CA ASP A 65 -8.68 32.61 18.18
C ASP A 65 -9.08 34.07 18.38
N TRP A 66 -8.60 34.64 19.45
CA TRP A 66 -8.89 36.04 19.81
C TRP A 66 -8.41 37.06 18.78
N ARG A 67 -7.35 36.73 18.03
CA ARG A 67 -6.82 37.62 16.97
C ARG A 67 -7.76 37.68 15.77
N THR A 68 -8.26 36.53 15.33
CA THR A 68 -9.24 36.44 14.25
C THR A 68 -10.62 36.92 14.72
N SER A 69 -11.00 36.65 15.95
CA SER A 69 -12.24 37.14 16.58
C SER A 69 -12.31 38.67 16.60
N ALA A 70 -11.20 39.34 16.99
CA ALA A 70 -11.11 40.79 17.01
C ALA A 70 -11.28 41.43 15.62
N ARG A 71 -10.83 40.75 14.56
CA ARG A 71 -11.00 41.23 13.17
C ARG A 71 -12.42 41.04 12.64
N ASN A 72 -13.11 39.99 13.10
CA ASN A 72 -14.45 39.65 12.62
C ASN A 72 -15.57 40.13 13.53
N GLY A 73 -15.26 40.81 14.65
CA GLY A 73 -16.25 41.34 15.59
C GLY A 73 -17.10 40.29 16.31
N ARG A 74 -16.74 39.03 16.23
CA ARG A 74 -17.43 37.90 16.88
C ARG A 74 -16.45 36.80 17.23
N PRO A 75 -16.71 35.99 18.27
CA PRO A 75 -15.83 34.87 18.64
C PRO A 75 -15.66 33.88 17.46
N MET A 76 -14.44 33.61 17.11
CA MET A 76 -14.07 32.66 16.03
C MET A 76 -13.29 31.50 16.64
N VAL A 77 -13.69 30.27 16.31
CA VAL A 77 -13.03 29.04 16.76
C VAL A 77 -12.16 28.51 15.63
N VAL A 78 -10.92 28.21 15.97
CA VAL A 78 -10.01 27.53 15.05
C VAL A 78 -10.25 26.02 15.15
N HIS A 79 -10.72 25.44 14.07
CA HIS A 79 -10.78 23.99 13.92
C HIS A 79 -9.43 23.52 13.40
N ARG A 80 -8.62 22.95 14.27
CA ARG A 80 -7.35 22.33 13.91
C ARG A 80 -7.59 20.86 13.64
N GLN A 81 -7.47 20.45 12.41
CA GLN A 81 -7.41 19.02 12.10
C GLN A 81 -5.98 18.56 12.36
N ARG A 82 -5.81 17.72 13.38
CA ARG A 82 -4.53 17.03 13.57
C ARG A 82 -4.27 16.20 12.34
N GLN A 83 -3.22 16.53 11.63
CA GLN A 83 -2.67 15.60 10.66
C GLN A 83 -2.06 14.45 11.46
N VAL A 84 -2.76 13.33 11.46
CA VAL A 84 -2.19 12.08 11.97
C VAL A 84 -1.21 11.62 10.91
N THR A 85 0.07 11.76 11.19
CA THR A 85 1.12 11.16 10.38
C THR A 85 0.99 9.65 10.55
N SER A 86 0.58 8.96 9.49
CA SER A 86 0.53 7.51 9.48
C SER A 86 1.94 6.96 9.32
N ARG A 87 2.17 5.75 9.84
CA ARG A 87 3.40 5.03 9.60
C ARG A 87 3.18 3.93 8.60
N VAL A 88 4.12 3.84 7.66
CA VAL A 88 4.13 2.79 6.65
C VAL A 88 5.42 1.99 6.80
N TRP A 89 5.27 0.70 7.04
CA TRP A 89 6.38 -0.24 7.08
C TRP A 89 6.45 -0.99 5.76
N MET A 90 7.52 -0.78 5.05
CA MET A 90 7.81 -1.45 3.79
C MET A 90 8.80 -2.57 4.06
N LEU A 91 8.36 -3.80 3.88
CA LEU A 91 9.12 -5.00 4.13
C LEU A 91 9.47 -5.64 2.78
N MET A 92 10.76 -5.67 2.46
CA MET A 92 11.27 -6.22 1.20
C MET A 92 11.99 -7.53 1.46
N ASP A 93 11.48 -8.61 0.87
CA ASP A 93 12.23 -9.86 0.75
C ASP A 93 13.43 -9.64 -0.16
N THR A 94 14.63 -9.89 0.36
CA THR A 94 15.89 -9.79 -0.37
C THR A 94 16.63 -11.12 -0.46
N GLY A 95 15.89 -12.22 -0.36
CA GLY A 95 16.39 -13.55 -0.65
C GLY A 95 16.77 -13.73 -2.13
N ARG A 96 17.72 -14.62 -2.42
CA ARG A 96 18.17 -14.90 -3.79
C ARG A 96 17.06 -15.40 -4.70
N GLU A 97 15.98 -15.95 -4.15
CA GLU A 97 14.80 -16.41 -4.88
C GLU A 97 14.11 -15.25 -5.60
N MET A 98 14.23 -14.02 -5.07
CA MET A 98 13.74 -12.80 -5.71
C MET A 98 14.47 -12.45 -7.02
N THR A 99 15.56 -13.16 -7.35
CA THR A 99 16.22 -13.06 -8.67
C THR A 99 15.51 -13.88 -9.75
N GLY A 100 14.42 -14.57 -9.42
CA GLY A 100 13.56 -15.26 -10.38
C GLY A 100 13.06 -14.32 -11.46
N SER A 101 13.01 -14.81 -12.72
CA SER A 101 12.55 -14.02 -13.85
C SER A 101 11.04 -14.00 -13.95
N CYS A 102 10.48 -12.85 -14.29
CA CYS A 102 9.08 -12.68 -14.70
C CYS A 102 8.90 -12.88 -16.20
N GLU A 103 7.65 -12.99 -16.65
CA GLU A 103 7.35 -13.11 -18.09
C GLU A 103 7.79 -11.90 -18.91
N SER A 104 7.80 -10.73 -18.32
CA SER A 104 8.30 -9.48 -18.91
C SER A 104 9.81 -9.47 -19.16
N GLY A 105 10.56 -10.42 -18.55
CA GLY A 105 12.02 -10.44 -18.54
C GLY A 105 12.63 -9.64 -17.39
N GLU A 106 11.80 -8.96 -16.56
CA GLU A 106 12.22 -8.35 -15.30
C GLU A 106 12.50 -9.42 -14.25
N MET A 107 13.33 -9.12 -13.27
CA MET A 107 13.50 -9.96 -12.09
C MET A 107 12.39 -9.64 -11.08
N ALA A 108 12.01 -10.62 -10.25
CA ALA A 108 10.95 -10.44 -9.27
C ALA A 108 11.22 -9.27 -8.32
N TRP A 109 12.48 -9.09 -7.88
CA TRP A 109 12.84 -7.97 -7.02
C TRP A 109 12.61 -6.60 -7.68
N GLN A 110 12.77 -6.48 -9.01
CA GLN A 110 12.52 -5.22 -9.73
C GLN A 110 11.04 -4.85 -9.72
N VAL A 111 10.17 -5.85 -9.99
CA VAL A 111 8.72 -5.67 -9.95
C VAL A 111 8.25 -5.33 -8.53
N ALA A 112 8.78 -6.04 -7.52
CA ALA A 112 8.50 -5.80 -6.12
C ALA A 112 8.92 -4.39 -5.66
N ALA A 113 10.13 -3.97 -6.04
CA ALA A 113 10.65 -2.64 -5.74
C ALA A 113 9.79 -1.53 -6.37
N ASN A 114 9.33 -1.72 -7.62
CA ASN A 114 8.41 -0.77 -8.26
C ASN A 114 7.07 -0.71 -7.55
N GLY A 115 6.55 -1.82 -7.03
CA GLY A 115 5.39 -1.84 -6.15
C GLY A 115 5.60 -1.00 -4.89
N LEU A 116 6.74 -1.16 -4.20
CA LEU A 116 7.08 -0.33 -3.03
C LEU A 116 7.20 1.16 -3.37
N ARG A 117 7.79 1.51 -4.52
CA ARG A 117 7.87 2.92 -5.00
C ARG A 117 6.48 3.53 -5.18
N MET A 118 5.49 2.77 -5.67
CA MET A 118 4.12 3.27 -5.82
C MET A 118 3.50 3.66 -4.47
N PHE A 119 3.66 2.81 -3.45
CA PHE A 119 3.20 3.13 -2.09
C PHE A 119 3.98 4.29 -1.50
N ALA A 120 5.31 4.33 -1.67
CA ALA A 120 6.14 5.42 -1.17
C ALA A 120 5.74 6.77 -1.78
N ALA A 121 5.46 6.79 -3.08
CA ALA A 121 5.03 7.99 -3.78
C ALA A 121 3.75 8.61 -3.18
N LEU A 122 2.76 7.78 -2.83
CA LEU A 122 1.53 8.24 -2.20
C LEU A 122 1.72 8.58 -0.72
N SER A 123 2.43 7.74 0.03
CA SER A 123 2.65 7.92 1.47
C SER A 123 3.45 9.18 1.77
N LEU A 124 4.52 9.43 1.03
CA LEU A 124 5.34 10.64 1.20
C LEU A 124 4.58 11.91 0.80
N ARG A 125 3.68 11.83 -0.18
CA ARG A 125 2.80 12.94 -0.51
C ARG A 125 1.81 13.26 0.62
N ARG A 126 1.40 12.28 1.39
CA ARG A 126 0.58 12.45 2.61
C ARG A 126 1.41 12.92 3.82
N SER A 127 2.73 12.94 3.70
CA SER A 127 3.70 13.21 4.78
C SER A 127 3.74 12.08 5.82
N ASP A 128 3.56 10.84 5.39
CA ASP A 128 3.70 9.67 6.24
C ASP A 128 5.18 9.38 6.56
N ASP A 129 5.38 8.75 7.72
CA ASP A 129 6.70 8.25 8.13
C ASP A 129 6.91 6.84 7.56
N ILE A 130 7.85 6.69 6.65
CA ILE A 130 8.18 5.40 6.02
C ILE A 130 9.36 4.75 6.73
N SER A 131 9.24 3.46 7.01
CA SER A 131 10.35 2.60 7.44
C SER A 131 10.54 1.48 6.43
N LEU A 132 11.71 1.42 5.82
CA LEU A 132 12.10 0.36 4.89
C LEU A 132 12.91 -0.71 5.65
N VAL A 133 12.54 -1.97 5.48
CA VAL A 133 13.22 -3.13 6.05
C VAL A 133 13.50 -4.13 4.93
N CYS A 134 14.76 -4.53 4.80
CA CYS A 134 15.19 -5.57 3.87
C CYS A 134 15.64 -6.80 4.68
N ALA A 135 15.23 -8.00 4.26
CA ALA A 135 15.55 -9.21 4.97
C ALA A 135 15.88 -10.38 4.04
N ASP A 136 16.92 -11.13 4.44
CA ASP A 136 17.29 -12.44 3.91
C ASP A 136 17.68 -13.37 5.07
N SER A 137 18.23 -14.55 4.77
CA SER A 137 18.67 -15.49 5.81
C SER A 137 19.87 -15.02 6.63
N ALA A 138 20.64 -14.05 6.15
CA ALA A 138 21.81 -13.55 6.84
C ALA A 138 21.48 -12.34 7.73
N SER A 139 20.51 -11.51 7.36
CA SER A 139 20.24 -10.25 8.06
C SER A 139 18.82 -9.75 7.89
N ILE A 140 18.37 -9.00 8.91
CA ILE A 140 17.21 -8.11 8.81
C ILE A 140 17.73 -6.69 9.05
N THR A 141 17.64 -5.85 8.04
CA THR A 141 18.21 -4.51 8.08
C THR A 141 17.11 -3.47 7.90
N ARG A 142 16.92 -2.61 8.89
CA ARG A 142 16.14 -1.38 8.72
C ARG A 142 17.02 -0.36 8.02
N VAL A 143 16.59 0.07 6.82
CA VAL A 143 17.31 1.04 6.01
C VAL A 143 16.90 2.44 6.45
N PRO A 144 17.82 3.26 6.98
CA PRO A 144 17.50 4.63 7.38
C PRO A 144 17.16 5.47 6.16
N PHE A 145 16.05 6.20 6.28
CA PHE A 145 15.56 7.08 5.23
C PHE A 145 15.02 8.38 5.83
N HIS A 146 15.34 9.50 5.21
CA HIS A 146 14.81 10.82 5.54
C HIS A 146 14.72 11.64 4.25
N GLY A 147 13.54 12.21 3.97
CA GLY A 147 13.37 13.08 2.80
C GLY A 147 12.15 12.73 1.95
N GLY A 148 12.12 13.25 0.73
CA GLY A 148 11.04 13.05 -0.23
C GLY A 148 11.20 11.81 -1.10
N PHE A 149 10.34 11.70 -2.12
CA PHE A 149 10.27 10.50 -2.97
C PHE A 149 11.59 10.17 -3.68
N ALA A 150 12.28 11.17 -4.25
CA ALA A 150 13.58 10.95 -4.91
C ALA A 150 14.64 10.36 -3.95
N GLN A 151 14.63 10.81 -2.69
CA GLN A 151 15.53 10.25 -1.68
C GLN A 151 15.15 8.81 -1.32
N PHE A 152 13.84 8.49 -1.29
CA PHE A 152 13.39 7.12 -1.09
C PHE A 152 13.85 6.21 -2.24
N GLU A 153 13.68 6.62 -3.49
CA GLU A 153 14.13 5.86 -4.65
C GLU A 153 15.62 5.56 -4.58
N HIS A 154 16.44 6.60 -4.34
CA HIS A 154 17.88 6.42 -4.19
C HIS A 154 18.23 5.46 -3.04
N THR A 155 17.53 5.57 -1.92
CA THR A 155 17.75 4.70 -0.75
C THR A 155 17.38 3.26 -1.04
N LEU A 156 16.24 3.04 -1.72
CA LEU A 156 15.81 1.70 -2.13
C LEU A 156 16.77 1.10 -3.15
N ASP A 157 17.14 1.85 -4.20
CA ASP A 157 18.10 1.39 -5.21
C ASP A 157 19.41 0.94 -4.55
N ARG A 158 19.98 1.78 -3.68
CA ARG A 158 21.20 1.46 -2.95
C ARG A 158 21.06 0.23 -2.04
N ALA A 159 19.91 0.03 -1.41
CA ALA A 159 19.65 -1.17 -0.60
C ALA A 159 19.57 -2.45 -1.44
N LEU A 160 19.18 -2.32 -2.70
CA LEU A 160 19.05 -3.42 -3.66
C LEU A 160 20.33 -3.65 -4.50
N GLU A 161 21.30 -2.73 -4.47
CA GLU A 161 22.67 -2.91 -4.98
C GLU A 161 23.47 -3.84 -4.06
N ARG A 162 23.07 -5.12 -4.03
CA ARG A 162 23.62 -6.11 -3.13
C ARG A 162 23.86 -7.45 -3.85
N PRO A 163 24.79 -8.28 -3.38
CA PRO A 163 24.89 -9.65 -3.86
C PRO A 163 23.65 -10.43 -3.38
N TRP A 164 22.93 -11.02 -4.31
CA TRP A 164 21.74 -11.84 -4.06
C TRP A 164 22.16 -13.30 -3.84
N ASN A 165 22.89 -13.57 -2.76
CA ASN A 165 23.52 -14.86 -2.48
C ASN A 165 22.96 -15.58 -1.25
N HIS A 166 22.14 -14.90 -0.45
CA HIS A 166 21.51 -15.48 0.74
C HIS A 166 20.10 -15.95 0.42
N ALA A 167 19.69 -17.08 0.98
CA ALA A 167 18.31 -17.56 0.85
C ALA A 167 17.34 -16.62 1.53
N ARG A 168 16.07 -16.69 1.16
CA ARG A 168 15.01 -15.94 1.86
C ARG A 168 14.82 -16.44 3.29
N ASN A 169 14.31 -15.56 4.15
CA ASN A 169 13.84 -15.90 5.48
C ASN A 169 12.51 -15.17 5.76
N MET A 170 11.44 -15.72 5.20
CA MET A 170 10.11 -15.12 5.32
C MET A 170 9.60 -15.15 6.76
N ASP A 171 9.90 -16.21 7.51
CA ASP A 171 9.47 -16.33 8.90
C ASP A 171 10.07 -15.22 9.76
N ALA A 172 11.36 -14.92 9.59
CA ALA A 172 12.00 -13.82 10.31
C ALA A 172 11.42 -12.45 9.89
N LEU A 173 11.09 -12.26 8.61
CA LEU A 173 10.48 -11.00 8.13
C LEU A 173 9.07 -10.82 8.68
N LEU A 174 8.26 -11.87 8.71
CA LEU A 174 6.92 -11.84 9.32
C LEU A 174 6.97 -11.70 10.84
N ASP A 175 7.94 -12.33 11.52
CA ASP A 175 8.18 -12.12 12.94
C ASP A 175 8.60 -10.68 13.25
N TYR A 176 9.38 -10.06 12.38
CA TYR A 176 9.68 -8.62 12.48
C TYR A 176 8.40 -7.79 12.37
N ALA A 177 7.56 -8.07 11.36
CA ALA A 177 6.27 -7.40 11.18
C ALA A 177 5.37 -7.51 12.41
N ARG A 178 5.28 -8.70 13.02
CA ARG A 178 4.48 -8.97 14.21
C ARG A 178 4.91 -8.16 15.44
N ARG A 179 6.20 -7.76 15.51
CA ARG A 179 6.77 -6.96 16.62
C ARG A 179 6.62 -5.46 16.44
N ILE A 180 6.06 -5.00 15.32
CA ILE A 180 5.76 -3.59 15.11
C ILE A 180 4.74 -3.15 16.15
N SER A 181 5.11 -2.20 16.99
CA SER A 181 4.28 -1.77 18.14
C SER A 181 3.13 -0.85 17.72
N ASP A 182 3.24 -0.20 16.55
CA ASP A 182 2.22 0.72 16.02
C ASP A 182 1.14 -0.04 15.27
N ARG A 183 0.09 -0.42 15.96
CA ARG A 183 -1.02 -1.24 15.40
C ARG A 183 -1.80 -0.59 14.26
N ASN A 184 -1.65 0.71 14.07
CA ASN A 184 -2.29 1.44 12.98
C ASN A 184 -1.33 1.68 11.80
N ALA A 185 -0.10 1.17 11.88
CA ALA A 185 0.84 1.28 10.78
C ALA A 185 0.42 0.35 9.64
N LEU A 186 0.40 0.88 8.42
CA LEU A 186 0.25 0.08 7.22
C LEU A 186 1.52 -0.74 6.99
N ILE A 187 1.37 -2.05 6.80
CA ILE A 187 2.46 -2.93 6.42
C ILE A 187 2.34 -3.25 4.93
N VAL A 188 3.38 -2.94 4.16
CA VAL A 188 3.50 -3.32 2.76
C VAL A 188 4.61 -4.36 2.64
N LEU A 189 4.23 -5.62 2.45
CA LEU A 189 5.15 -6.74 2.25
C LEU A 189 5.37 -7.00 0.77
N ALA A 190 6.61 -7.03 0.31
CA ALA A 190 6.95 -7.30 -1.09
C ALA A 190 7.80 -8.57 -1.19
N THR A 191 7.30 -9.56 -1.92
CA THR A 191 7.91 -10.87 -2.13
C THR A 191 7.41 -11.50 -3.43
N ASP A 192 7.82 -12.74 -3.73
CA ASP A 192 7.29 -13.51 -4.85
C ASP A 192 6.28 -14.57 -4.39
N GLU A 193 5.59 -15.18 -5.36
CA GLU A 193 4.52 -16.14 -5.16
C GLU A 193 4.93 -17.44 -4.45
N HIS A 194 6.23 -17.73 -4.34
CA HIS A 194 6.74 -18.94 -3.69
C HIS A 194 7.09 -18.73 -2.22
N ALA A 195 6.97 -17.51 -1.71
CA ALA A 195 7.38 -17.15 -0.37
C ALA A 195 6.35 -17.51 0.71
N LEU A 196 5.06 -17.59 0.34
CA LEU A 196 3.94 -17.62 1.27
C LEU A 196 3.26 -19.00 1.22
N GLY A 197 3.73 -19.92 2.05
CA GLY A 197 3.10 -21.21 2.29
C GLY A 197 2.14 -21.17 3.48
N GLU A 198 1.55 -22.31 3.81
CA GLU A 198 0.58 -22.43 4.91
C GLU A 198 1.09 -21.93 6.28
N PRO A 199 2.36 -22.17 6.68
CA PRO A 199 2.89 -21.63 7.95
C PRO A 199 2.93 -20.10 7.95
N GLN A 200 3.32 -19.48 6.84
CA GLN A 200 3.39 -18.03 6.70
C GLN A 200 2.00 -17.41 6.72
N LEU A 201 0.99 -18.07 6.09
CA LEU A 201 -0.40 -17.61 6.12
C LEU A 201 -0.95 -17.55 7.55
N ALA A 202 -0.64 -18.53 8.41
CA ALA A 202 -1.06 -18.51 9.81
C ALA A 202 -0.48 -17.29 10.57
N THR A 203 0.78 -16.96 10.31
CA THR A 203 1.42 -15.77 10.89
C THR A 203 0.80 -14.48 10.34
N MET A 204 0.53 -14.41 9.04
CA MET A 204 -0.10 -13.26 8.39
C MET A 204 -1.51 -13.00 8.91
N ARG A 205 -2.33 -14.04 9.17
CA ARG A 205 -3.63 -13.90 9.85
C ARG A 205 -3.50 -13.20 11.20
N THR A 206 -2.44 -13.52 11.94
CA THR A 206 -2.18 -12.90 13.25
C THR A 206 -1.80 -11.44 13.11
N ILE A 207 -0.97 -11.10 12.13
CA ILE A 207 -0.56 -9.72 11.83
C ILE A 207 -1.76 -8.91 11.34
N ALA A 208 -2.56 -9.44 10.41
CA ALA A 208 -3.72 -8.77 9.83
C ALA A 208 -4.80 -8.38 10.85
N ARG A 209 -4.86 -9.06 12.01
CA ARG A 209 -5.76 -8.66 13.11
C ARG A 209 -5.37 -7.37 13.81
N THR A 210 -4.13 -6.95 13.66
CA THR A 210 -3.56 -5.81 14.39
C THR A 210 -3.03 -4.71 13.49
N HIS A 211 -2.71 -5.04 12.24
CA HIS A 211 -2.15 -4.11 11.27
C HIS A 211 -2.83 -4.29 9.92
N PRO A 212 -3.26 -3.21 9.27
CA PRO A 212 -3.63 -3.27 7.87
C PRO A 212 -2.41 -3.69 7.04
N MET A 213 -2.61 -4.61 6.11
CA MET A 213 -1.51 -5.18 5.33
C MET A 213 -1.83 -5.14 3.83
N VAL A 214 -0.83 -4.81 3.04
CA VAL A 214 -0.82 -5.02 1.60
C VAL A 214 0.33 -5.96 1.26
N VAL A 215 0.03 -6.99 0.50
CA VAL A 215 1.04 -7.94 -0.01
C VAL A 215 1.24 -7.69 -1.49
N ILE A 216 2.46 -7.35 -1.87
CA ILE A 216 2.94 -7.30 -3.25
C ILE A 216 3.50 -8.68 -3.57
N ASP A 217 2.75 -9.44 -4.34
CA ASP A 217 3.06 -10.82 -4.73
C ASP A 217 3.48 -10.86 -6.19
N VAL A 218 4.76 -11.15 -6.44
CA VAL A 218 5.29 -11.15 -7.79
C VAL A 218 5.22 -12.53 -8.40
N ALA A 219 4.46 -12.66 -9.47
CA ALA A 219 4.36 -13.91 -10.24
C ALA A 219 5.57 -14.06 -11.17
N THR A 220 6.31 -15.14 -10.99
CA THR A 220 7.48 -15.50 -11.81
C THR A 220 7.07 -16.32 -13.03
N ILE A 221 8.02 -16.63 -13.92
CA ILE A 221 7.74 -17.46 -15.08
C ILE A 221 7.30 -18.86 -14.67
N ASN A 222 6.39 -19.46 -15.43
CA ASN A 222 6.13 -20.89 -15.32
C ASN A 222 7.31 -21.66 -15.97
N PRO A 223 8.09 -22.44 -15.19
CA PRO A 223 9.30 -23.10 -15.69
C PRO A 223 8.99 -24.23 -16.69
N PHE A 224 7.77 -24.76 -16.72
CA PHE A 224 7.37 -25.89 -17.56
C PHE A 224 6.84 -25.46 -18.94
N VAL A 225 6.69 -24.15 -19.18
CA VAL A 225 6.34 -23.66 -20.52
C VAL A 225 7.55 -23.76 -21.45
N ALA A 226 7.35 -24.37 -22.62
CA ALA A 226 8.42 -24.49 -23.62
C ALA A 226 8.98 -23.11 -23.99
N ARG A 227 10.28 -22.93 -23.77
CA ARG A 227 11.01 -21.68 -24.04
C ARG A 227 12.29 -21.97 -24.81
N ARG A 228 12.78 -20.97 -25.55
CA ARG A 228 14.06 -21.10 -26.29
C ARG A 228 15.29 -21.13 -25.36
N ARG A 229 15.16 -20.67 -24.11
CA ARG A 229 16.24 -20.65 -23.13
C ARG A 229 15.96 -21.67 -22.04
N ALA A 230 17.01 -22.34 -21.57
CA ALA A 230 16.93 -23.21 -20.41
C ALA A 230 16.55 -22.43 -19.18
N VAL A 231 15.63 -22.97 -18.38
CA VAL A 231 15.25 -22.43 -17.08
C VAL A 231 16.06 -23.15 -16.02
N ALA A 232 16.60 -22.40 -15.08
CA ALA A 232 17.27 -22.92 -13.90
C ALA A 232 16.57 -22.42 -12.64
N ASP A 233 16.57 -23.24 -11.63
CA ASP A 233 16.08 -22.90 -10.30
C ASP A 233 17.00 -21.85 -9.65
N ALA A 234 16.42 -20.78 -9.10
CA ALA A 234 17.18 -19.66 -8.56
C ALA A 234 17.92 -20.03 -7.26
N ASP A 235 17.41 -21.02 -6.51
CA ASP A 235 18.00 -21.47 -5.25
C ASP A 235 19.15 -22.46 -5.48
N THR A 236 18.91 -23.49 -6.29
CA THR A 236 19.88 -24.60 -6.45
C THR A 236 20.75 -24.45 -7.69
N GLY A 237 20.42 -23.58 -8.63
CA GLY A 237 21.06 -23.45 -9.95
C GLY A 237 20.79 -24.64 -10.87
N ARG A 238 19.97 -25.60 -10.46
CA ARG A 238 19.67 -26.80 -11.27
C ARG A 238 18.80 -26.45 -12.45
N ARG A 239 19.14 -26.99 -13.60
CA ARG A 239 18.35 -26.83 -14.82
C ARG A 239 17.17 -27.78 -14.81
N LEU A 240 16.01 -27.29 -15.26
CA LEU A 240 14.85 -28.13 -15.46
C LEU A 240 15.11 -29.15 -16.57
N PRO A 241 14.92 -30.47 -16.34
CA PRO A 241 15.03 -31.49 -17.37
C PRO A 241 14.02 -31.27 -18.50
N ALA A 242 14.49 -31.36 -19.76
CA ALA A 242 13.66 -31.11 -20.93
C ALA A 242 12.41 -32.00 -21.01
N LEU A 243 12.48 -33.22 -20.47
CA LEU A 243 11.36 -34.18 -20.45
C LEU A 243 10.17 -33.71 -19.60
N LEU A 244 10.39 -32.82 -18.63
CA LEU A 244 9.35 -32.24 -17.79
C LEU A 244 8.68 -31.02 -18.44
N ILE A 245 9.28 -30.46 -19.51
CA ILE A 245 8.77 -29.28 -20.21
C ILE A 245 7.70 -29.73 -21.20
N ASN A 246 6.45 -29.72 -20.75
CA ASN A 246 5.30 -30.08 -21.58
C ASN A 246 4.05 -29.29 -21.15
N ALA A 247 3.01 -29.32 -22.00
CA ALA A 247 1.79 -28.55 -21.78
C ALA A 247 0.99 -29.01 -20.56
N VAL A 248 1.04 -30.31 -20.20
CA VAL A 248 0.35 -30.85 -19.05
C VAL A 248 0.96 -30.31 -17.75
N SER A 249 2.29 -30.47 -17.60
CA SER A 249 3.00 -29.94 -16.41
C SER A 249 2.86 -28.42 -16.30
N ALA A 250 2.90 -27.69 -17.43
CA ALA A 250 2.67 -26.25 -17.43
C ALA A 250 1.28 -25.89 -16.92
N SER A 251 0.23 -26.57 -17.38
CA SER A 251 -1.16 -26.34 -16.96
C SER A 251 -1.40 -26.70 -15.50
N GLU A 252 -0.81 -27.80 -15.02
CA GLU A 252 -0.90 -28.21 -13.61
C GLU A 252 -0.27 -27.16 -12.70
N VAL A 253 0.92 -26.66 -13.04
CA VAL A 253 1.59 -25.59 -12.28
C VAL A 253 0.75 -24.31 -12.26
N ASP A 254 0.23 -23.88 -13.41
CA ASP A 254 -0.60 -22.66 -13.49
C ASP A 254 -1.89 -22.82 -12.67
N THR A 255 -2.51 -24.00 -12.69
CA THR A 255 -3.69 -24.29 -11.88
C THR A 255 -3.36 -24.23 -10.39
N HIS A 256 -2.27 -24.86 -9.97
CA HIS A 256 -1.83 -24.87 -8.58
C HIS A 256 -1.48 -23.43 -8.09
N ARG A 257 -0.76 -22.66 -8.89
CA ARG A 257 -0.39 -21.26 -8.58
C ARG A 257 -1.63 -20.38 -8.45
N SER A 258 -2.59 -20.57 -9.35
CA SER A 258 -3.87 -19.84 -9.29
C SER A 258 -4.67 -20.19 -8.04
N TYR A 259 -4.69 -21.46 -7.65
CA TYR A 259 -5.32 -21.91 -6.41
C TYR A 259 -4.67 -21.29 -5.17
N LEU A 260 -3.34 -21.33 -5.07
CA LEU A 260 -2.61 -20.72 -3.95
C LEU A 260 -2.82 -19.20 -3.88
N ALA A 261 -2.82 -18.53 -5.03
CA ALA A 261 -3.07 -17.10 -5.09
C ALA A 261 -4.48 -16.74 -4.61
N ALA A 262 -5.51 -17.53 -5.03
CA ALA A 262 -6.88 -17.33 -4.58
C ALA A 262 -7.05 -17.60 -3.07
N GLN A 263 -6.38 -18.61 -2.55
CA GLN A 263 -6.37 -18.91 -1.12
C GLN A 263 -5.72 -17.76 -0.33
N LEU A 264 -4.55 -17.26 -0.76
CA LEU A 264 -3.87 -16.14 -0.14
C LEU A 264 -4.75 -14.88 -0.18
N GLU A 265 -5.39 -14.60 -1.31
CA GLU A 265 -6.28 -13.44 -1.45
C GLU A 265 -7.48 -13.54 -0.49
N ALA A 266 -8.13 -14.68 -0.41
CA ALA A 266 -9.26 -14.91 0.51
C ALA A 266 -8.86 -14.70 1.97
N GLU A 267 -7.70 -15.23 2.38
CA GLU A 267 -7.18 -15.07 3.74
C GLU A 267 -6.84 -13.62 4.08
N LEU A 268 -6.22 -12.90 3.16
CA LEU A 268 -5.91 -11.48 3.34
C LEU A 268 -7.19 -10.63 3.41
N GLN A 269 -8.16 -10.88 2.52
CA GLN A 269 -9.43 -10.15 2.52
C GLN A 269 -10.23 -10.39 3.79
N ALA A 270 -10.23 -11.61 4.33
CA ALA A 270 -10.87 -11.91 5.62
C ALA A 270 -10.27 -11.12 6.78
N GLY A 271 -8.97 -10.78 6.70
CA GLY A 271 -8.26 -9.91 7.65
C GLY A 271 -8.33 -8.42 7.32
N GLY A 272 -9.08 -7.99 6.29
CA GLY A 272 -9.12 -6.61 5.84
C GLY A 272 -7.85 -6.15 5.11
N SER A 273 -7.00 -7.11 4.70
CA SER A 273 -5.75 -6.87 3.99
C SER A 273 -5.93 -7.06 2.47
N THR A 274 -4.98 -6.58 1.67
CA THR A 274 -5.07 -6.55 0.21
C THR A 274 -3.93 -7.32 -0.42
N LEU A 275 -4.23 -8.16 -1.42
CA LEU A 275 -3.24 -8.79 -2.31
C LEU A 275 -3.09 -7.97 -3.59
N MET A 276 -1.86 -7.70 -3.98
CA MET A 276 -1.49 -7.12 -5.27
C MET A 276 -0.55 -8.08 -5.99
N ARG A 277 -1.09 -8.84 -6.94
CA ARG A 277 -0.35 -9.84 -7.72
C ARG A 277 -0.11 -9.35 -9.14
N ALA A 278 1.13 -9.46 -9.63
CA ALA A 278 1.49 -9.12 -11.00
C ALA A 278 2.80 -9.81 -11.44
N SER A 279 2.94 -10.02 -12.76
CA SER A 279 4.11 -10.64 -13.40
C SER A 279 5.02 -9.63 -14.13
N SER A 280 4.77 -8.32 -13.96
CA SER A 280 5.59 -7.25 -14.52
C SER A 280 5.33 -5.94 -13.80
N SER A 281 6.27 -5.00 -13.90
CA SER A 281 6.09 -3.65 -13.33
C SER A 281 4.92 -2.89 -13.94
N GLU A 282 4.66 -3.08 -15.23
CA GLU A 282 3.49 -2.46 -15.89
C GLU A 282 2.17 -3.06 -15.40
N ALA A 283 2.10 -4.38 -15.20
CA ALA A 283 0.93 -5.04 -14.63
C ALA A 283 0.75 -4.62 -13.17
N MET A 284 1.82 -4.54 -12.38
CA MET A 284 1.83 -4.06 -11.00
C MET A 284 1.27 -2.63 -10.90
N PHE A 285 1.69 -1.75 -11.81
CA PHE A 285 1.17 -0.38 -11.86
C PHE A 285 -0.34 -0.36 -12.12
N ARG A 286 -0.84 -1.16 -13.06
CA ARG A 286 -2.29 -1.27 -13.33
C ARG A 286 -3.06 -1.80 -12.12
N THR A 287 -2.54 -2.85 -11.49
CA THR A 287 -3.12 -3.43 -10.26
C THR A 287 -3.16 -2.39 -9.14
N PHE A 288 -2.09 -1.63 -8.96
CA PHE A 288 -2.01 -0.56 -7.97
C PHE A 288 -3.07 0.53 -8.23
N VAL A 289 -3.15 1.05 -9.46
CA VAL A 289 -4.15 2.06 -9.83
C VAL A 289 -5.58 1.53 -9.61
N HIS A 290 -5.83 0.27 -9.97
CA HIS A 290 -7.12 -0.38 -9.73
C HIS A 290 -7.46 -0.48 -8.24
N THR A 291 -6.51 -0.93 -7.41
CA THR A 291 -6.66 -1.02 -5.95
C THR A 291 -6.97 0.34 -5.33
N VAL A 292 -6.22 1.38 -5.72
CA VAL A 292 -6.46 2.76 -5.29
C VAL A 292 -7.86 3.24 -5.73
N SER A 293 -8.26 2.93 -6.96
CA SER A 293 -9.59 3.32 -7.48
C SER A 293 -10.74 2.64 -6.74
N ILE A 294 -10.63 1.36 -6.41
CA ILE A 294 -11.62 0.64 -5.59
C ILE A 294 -11.70 1.25 -4.19
N SER A 295 -10.55 1.55 -3.58
CA SER A 295 -10.48 2.18 -2.26
C SER A 295 -11.20 3.52 -2.25
N LEU A 296 -11.08 4.31 -3.32
CA LEU A 296 -11.80 5.58 -3.50
C LEU A 296 -13.30 5.39 -3.69
N ALA A 297 -13.71 4.38 -4.45
CA ALA A 297 -15.13 4.09 -4.70
C ALA A 297 -15.87 3.65 -3.43
N ARG A 298 -15.25 2.83 -2.59
CA ARG A 298 -15.81 2.37 -1.32
C ARG A 298 -16.12 3.52 -0.36
N THR A 299 -15.31 4.57 -0.32
CA THR A 299 -15.54 5.76 0.51
C THR A 299 -16.61 6.70 -0.04
N GLY A 300 -16.93 6.66 -1.35
CA GLY A 300 -17.96 7.50 -1.98
C GLY A 300 -19.39 7.06 -1.67
N PHE A 301 -19.64 5.79 -1.33
CA PHE A 301 -20.97 5.27 -1.01
C PHE A 301 -21.42 5.48 0.44
N SER A 302 -20.55 5.98 1.33
CA SER A 302 -20.88 6.23 2.74
C SER A 302 -21.51 7.62 3.01
N THR A 303 -21.64 8.49 2.03
CA THR A 303 -22.41 9.73 2.21
C THR A 303 -23.88 9.43 2.04
N ARG A 304 -24.59 9.11 3.14
CA ARG A 304 -26.06 9.23 3.23
C ARG A 304 -26.42 10.65 2.79
N PRO A 305 -27.35 10.83 1.83
CA PRO A 305 -27.86 12.15 1.56
C PRO A 305 -28.53 12.67 2.84
N ALA A 306 -28.12 13.85 3.26
CA ALA A 306 -28.79 14.56 4.35
C ALA A 306 -30.27 14.64 3.98
N THR A 307 -31.13 14.05 4.82
CA THR A 307 -32.57 14.15 4.70
C THR A 307 -32.92 15.61 4.83
N VAL A 308 -33.29 16.25 3.74
CA VAL A 308 -33.89 17.60 3.76
C VAL A 308 -35.20 17.47 4.49
N VAL A 309 -35.23 17.92 5.73
CA VAL A 309 -36.44 18.09 6.50
C VAL A 309 -37.20 19.26 5.83
N HIS A 310 -38.20 18.95 5.03
CA HIS A 310 -39.16 19.94 4.60
C HIS A 310 -39.92 20.45 5.82
N ALA A 311 -39.64 21.69 6.19
CA ALA A 311 -40.48 22.46 7.07
C ALA A 311 -41.88 22.57 6.42
N ARG A 312 -42.89 21.92 7.01
CA ARG A 312 -44.29 22.13 6.66
C ARG A 312 -44.66 23.51 7.15
N ASP A 313 -44.96 24.41 6.22
CA ASP A 313 -45.73 25.63 6.41
C ASP A 313 -47.07 25.31 7.08
N THR A 314 -47.22 25.74 8.32
CA THR A 314 -48.54 25.93 8.94
C THR A 314 -48.95 27.37 8.73
N ALA A 315 -49.45 27.64 7.52
CA ALA A 315 -50.20 28.86 7.27
C ALA A 315 -51.68 28.63 7.56
N GLY A 316 -52.21 29.46 8.41
CA GLY A 316 -53.49 29.79 8.86
C GLY A 316 -54.75 29.34 8.14
N LYS A 317 -55.73 29.04 8.95
CA LYS A 317 -57.12 29.38 8.72
C LYS A 317 -57.77 29.87 10.00
N ALA A 318 -57.76 31.16 10.12
CA ALA A 318 -58.78 31.86 10.91
C ALA A 318 -60.00 32.15 10.02
N GLY A 319 -61.17 32.04 10.55
CA GLY A 319 -62.37 32.67 9.99
C GLY A 319 -63.46 31.68 9.61
N ASP A 320 -64.49 31.57 10.33
CA ASP A 320 -65.72 32.26 10.29
C ASP A 320 -66.96 31.37 10.61
N ARG A 321 -67.74 31.81 11.59
CA ARG A 321 -69.22 31.64 11.75
C ARG A 321 -69.77 30.29 12.23
N ALA A 322 -70.59 30.42 13.09
CA ALA A 322 -71.87 30.83 13.62
C ALA A 322 -72.29 29.84 14.68
#